data_b0c80e5f7dbe66afef476cda5246a91f
#
_entry.id   b0c80e5f7dbe66afef476cda5246a91f
#
_cell.length_a   1.000
_cell.length_b   1.000
_cell.length_c   1.000
_cell.angle_alpha   90.00
_cell.angle_beta   90.00
_cell.angle_gamma   90.00
#
_symmetry.space_group_name_H-M   'P 1'
#
loop_
_entity.id
_entity.type
_entity.pdbx_description
1 polymer ?
#
loop_
_entity_poly.entity_id
_entity_poly.type
_entity_poly.pdbx_seq_one_letter_code
_entity_poly.pdbx_strand_id
1 'polypeptide(L)'
;MKKIQSLLALLALLLPVCAAAQEAKELTADCAITSGKVRTASAHDNDYTTAWRSERVRRPYLEFQLPEGETAGWLYVCFAEMPQSWAVEEKIDGKWQVVADGSTDYIHALVELSGQNRFRIVENSGIATRLKLNEVFVFGEGDLPDWVQRWQPTAAKADLLVLATHPDDELIFFGGTIPTYAVEEQKNVVVAYMSYANAARRSELLNGLWHMGVRNYPVIGTFGDSYSTSMTEMYSRWGRQKARGYVMELIRKYRPEVVVTHDKGGEYGHGAHKVTSDACVYAVENAADASVFPALAEQYGTWTVQKLYLHMGEENVIHMDWDVPLASMGGKTSQQLAQEAFLLHVTQQKTSYVVTDEGRTGNANFSLVYTTVGPDIVGGDFFENVE
;
A
#
# COMPACT_ATOMS: atom_id res chain seq x y z
N MET A 1 50.21 -33.26 56.13
CA MET A 1 49.35 -32.09 56.09
C MET A 1 49.59 -31.34 54.79
N LYS A 2 48.75 -31.57 53.79
CA LYS A 2 48.81 -30.93 52.46
C LYS A 2 47.74 -29.83 52.41
N LYS A 3 48.16 -28.57 52.19
CA LYS A 3 47.24 -27.43 52.01
C LYS A 3 46.68 -27.48 50.57
N ILE A 4 45.37 -27.55 50.46
CA ILE A 4 44.65 -27.36 49.22
C ILE A 4 44.39 -25.88 49.07
N GLN A 5 44.97 -25.26 48.05
CA GLN A 5 44.66 -23.88 47.64
C GLN A 5 43.51 -23.98 46.62
N SER A 6 42.33 -23.43 47.00
CA SER A 6 41.21 -23.27 46.11
C SER A 6 41.40 -22.07 45.21
N LEU A 7 41.48 -22.30 43.91
CA LEU A 7 41.49 -21.27 42.88
C LEU A 7 40.06 -20.94 42.49
N LEU A 8 39.53 -19.81 42.94
CA LEU A 8 38.26 -19.26 42.46
C LEU A 8 38.51 -18.63 41.08
N ALA A 9 38.03 -19.29 40.01
CA ALA A 9 37.97 -18.69 38.70
C ALA A 9 36.73 -17.80 38.61
N LEU A 10 36.96 -16.50 38.51
CA LEU A 10 35.92 -15.50 38.29
C LEU A 10 35.51 -15.57 36.79
N LEU A 11 34.40 -16.20 36.48
CA LEU A 11 33.84 -16.23 35.13
C LEU A 11 33.07 -14.91 34.90
N ALA A 12 33.74 -13.93 34.28
CA ALA A 12 33.06 -12.72 33.81
C ALA A 12 32.16 -13.06 32.64
N LEU A 13 30.85 -13.13 32.88
CA LEU A 13 29.84 -13.16 31.82
C LEU A 13 29.89 -11.82 31.08
N LEU A 14 30.53 -11.80 29.93
CA LEU A 14 30.34 -10.75 28.94
C LEU A 14 28.92 -10.91 28.34
N LEU A 15 27.96 -10.23 28.93
CA LEU A 15 26.68 -10.01 28.28
C LEU A 15 26.96 -9.13 27.05
N PRO A 16 26.50 -9.52 25.84
CA PRO A 16 26.56 -8.61 24.70
C PRO A 16 25.71 -7.38 25.06
N VAL A 17 26.34 -6.23 25.17
CA VAL A 17 25.65 -4.96 25.15
C VAL A 17 25.09 -4.87 23.74
N CYS A 18 23.80 -5.18 23.55
CA CYS A 18 23.08 -4.73 22.35
C CYS A 18 23.14 -3.19 22.40
N ALA A 19 24.06 -2.60 21.63
CA ALA A 19 23.96 -1.18 21.32
C ALA A 19 22.57 -1.00 20.70
N ALA A 20 21.72 -0.19 21.32
CA ALA A 20 20.47 0.23 20.70
C ALA A 20 20.88 0.84 19.35
N ALA A 21 20.29 0.34 18.25
CA ALA A 21 20.54 0.90 16.96
C ALA A 21 20.13 2.39 16.98
N GLN A 22 20.98 3.22 16.43
CA GLN A 22 20.73 4.66 16.44
C GLN A 22 19.71 4.98 15.35
N GLU A 23 18.67 5.72 15.70
CA GLU A 23 17.68 6.21 14.73
C GLU A 23 18.35 7.11 13.70
N ALA A 24 18.03 6.90 12.43
CA ALA A 24 18.57 7.68 11.32
C ALA A 24 18.05 9.13 11.39
N LYS A 25 18.98 10.09 11.47
CA LYS A 25 18.62 11.51 11.46
C LYS A 25 18.05 11.90 10.11
N GLU A 26 16.92 12.58 10.07
CA GLU A 26 16.43 13.23 8.85
C GLU A 26 17.30 14.45 8.52
N LEU A 27 17.78 14.52 7.28
CA LEU A 27 18.71 15.51 6.78
C LEU A 27 18.14 16.37 5.63
N THR A 28 16.86 16.20 5.29
CA THR A 28 16.21 16.86 4.13
C THR A 28 16.33 18.37 4.22
N ALA A 29 16.08 18.95 5.40
CA ALA A 29 16.17 20.40 5.63
C ALA A 29 17.61 20.94 5.58
N ASP A 30 18.60 20.09 5.81
CA ASP A 30 20.02 20.44 5.76
C ASP A 30 20.57 20.38 4.32
N CYS A 31 19.84 19.76 3.37
CA CYS A 31 20.25 19.61 1.98
C CYS A 31 20.08 20.91 1.18
N ALA A 32 21.09 21.29 0.41
CA ALA A 32 20.87 22.16 -0.75
C ALA A 32 20.31 21.32 -1.90
N ILE A 33 19.02 21.53 -2.21
CA ILE A 33 18.29 20.77 -3.23
C ILE A 33 18.15 21.62 -4.49
N THR A 34 18.63 21.13 -5.63
CA THR A 34 18.69 21.88 -6.88
C THR A 34 18.28 21.08 -8.10
N SER A 35 17.73 21.75 -9.11
CA SER A 35 17.42 21.18 -10.43
C SER A 35 17.45 22.26 -11.52
N GLY A 36 18.63 22.51 -12.09
CA GLY A 36 18.78 23.55 -13.07
C GLY A 36 18.29 24.92 -12.57
N LYS A 37 17.24 25.47 -13.22
CA LYS A 37 16.62 26.75 -12.84
C LYS A 37 15.26 26.59 -12.12
N VAL A 38 14.80 25.36 -11.91
CA VAL A 38 13.48 25.08 -11.31
C VAL A 38 13.59 25.18 -9.79
N ARG A 39 12.62 25.87 -9.16
CA ARG A 39 12.48 25.88 -7.71
C ARG A 39 12.10 24.48 -7.22
N THR A 40 12.66 24.05 -6.11
CA THR A 40 12.55 22.67 -5.61
C THR A 40 11.66 22.52 -4.39
N ALA A 41 11.17 23.62 -3.79
CA ALA A 41 10.45 23.61 -2.52
C ALA A 41 9.29 22.59 -2.48
N SER A 42 8.52 22.46 -3.56
CA SER A 42 7.41 21.49 -3.62
C SER A 42 7.84 20.02 -3.82
N ALA A 43 9.13 19.70 -3.70
CA ALA A 43 9.60 18.34 -3.61
C ALA A 43 9.88 17.91 -2.15
N HIS A 44 9.76 18.81 -1.18
CA HIS A 44 10.07 18.54 0.23
C HIS A 44 9.33 19.53 1.16
N ASP A 45 8.03 19.74 0.90
CA ASP A 45 7.19 20.65 1.69
C ASP A 45 6.22 19.91 2.63
N ASN A 46 6.30 18.58 2.70
CA ASN A 46 5.42 17.70 3.46
C ASN A 46 3.94 17.80 3.06
N ASP A 47 3.68 18.14 1.79
CA ASP A 47 2.34 18.26 1.25
C ASP A 47 2.16 17.43 -0.02
N TYR A 48 1.64 16.22 0.09
CA TYR A 48 1.38 15.32 -1.04
C TYR A 48 0.36 15.87 -2.06
N THR A 49 -0.32 16.98 -1.74
CA THR A 49 -1.20 17.66 -2.70
C THR A 49 -0.42 18.53 -3.68
N THR A 50 0.82 18.86 -3.37
CA THR A 50 1.75 19.54 -4.26
C THR A 50 2.61 18.53 -5.04
N ALA A 51 3.22 18.97 -6.13
CA ALA A 51 4.17 18.15 -6.87
C ALA A 51 5.24 19.04 -7.53
N TRP A 52 6.47 18.71 -7.27
CA TRP A 52 7.58 19.26 -8.01
C TRP A 52 7.68 18.65 -9.41
N ARG A 53 8.06 19.47 -10.39
CA ARG A 53 8.25 19.05 -11.79
C ARG A 53 9.53 19.67 -12.34
N SER A 54 10.43 18.83 -12.86
CA SER A 54 11.63 19.29 -13.54
C SER A 54 11.33 20.04 -14.84
N GLU A 55 12.34 20.65 -15.44
CA GLU A 55 12.30 21.03 -16.86
C GLU A 55 12.10 19.79 -17.75
N ARG A 56 11.51 19.99 -18.94
CA ARG A 56 11.38 18.92 -19.93
C ARG A 56 12.66 18.83 -20.76
N VAL A 57 13.55 18.00 -20.31
CA VAL A 57 14.89 17.77 -20.93
C VAL A 57 15.21 16.28 -20.98
N ARG A 58 16.28 15.92 -21.67
CA ARG A 58 16.86 14.59 -21.53
C ARG A 58 17.57 14.49 -20.18
N ARG A 59 17.33 13.40 -19.46
CA ARG A 59 17.88 13.15 -18.13
C ARG A 59 17.61 14.30 -17.13
N PRO A 60 16.34 14.68 -16.90
CA PRO A 60 16.01 15.61 -15.84
C PRO A 60 16.36 15.00 -14.48
N TYR A 61 16.77 15.85 -13.53
CA TYR A 61 17.27 15.40 -12.23
C TYR A 61 16.81 16.29 -11.09
N LEU A 62 16.87 15.77 -9.87
CA LEU A 62 16.87 16.51 -8.61
C LEU A 62 18.16 16.14 -7.88
N GLU A 63 19.00 17.13 -7.57
CA GLU A 63 20.31 16.96 -6.95
C GLU A 63 20.30 17.47 -5.52
N PHE A 64 20.97 16.74 -4.67
CA PHE A 64 21.11 16.96 -3.23
C PHE A 64 22.57 17.16 -2.88
N GLN A 65 22.84 18.17 -2.06
CA GLN A 65 24.16 18.44 -1.50
C GLN A 65 24.03 18.68 0.00
N LEU A 66 24.56 17.79 0.80
CA LEU A 66 24.68 17.93 2.25
C LEU A 66 25.85 18.86 2.63
N PRO A 67 25.82 19.45 3.84
CA PRO A 67 26.96 20.16 4.39
C PRO A 67 28.23 19.29 4.44
N GLU A 68 29.37 19.92 4.52
CA GLU A 68 30.66 19.24 4.70
C GLU A 68 30.67 18.48 6.03
N GLY A 69 31.03 17.19 5.98
CA GLY A 69 31.08 16.28 7.14
C GLY A 69 29.80 15.49 7.38
N GLU A 70 28.68 15.84 6.73
CA GLU A 70 27.45 15.04 6.75
C GLU A 70 27.42 14.06 5.57
N THR A 71 26.84 12.89 5.80
CA THR A 71 26.68 11.83 4.79
C THR A 71 25.25 11.28 4.79
N ALA A 72 24.77 10.92 3.60
CA ALA A 72 23.44 10.32 3.44
C ALA A 72 23.54 8.79 3.42
N GLY A 73 22.73 8.12 4.25
CA GLY A 73 22.56 6.67 4.23
C GLY A 73 21.35 6.24 3.37
N TRP A 74 20.32 7.09 3.29
CA TRP A 74 19.08 6.73 2.61
C TRP A 74 18.44 7.91 1.88
N LEU A 75 17.82 7.62 0.74
CA LEU A 75 16.94 8.52 0.01
C LEU A 75 15.56 7.86 -0.12
N TYR A 76 14.52 8.48 0.43
CA TYR A 76 13.13 8.06 0.26
C TYR A 76 12.44 9.00 -0.72
N VAL A 77 11.84 8.45 -1.79
CA VAL A 77 11.27 9.19 -2.90
C VAL A 77 9.79 8.84 -3.06
N CYS A 78 8.94 9.86 -3.11
CA CYS A 78 7.52 9.72 -3.42
C CYS A 78 7.24 10.32 -4.80
N PHE A 79 7.00 9.47 -5.80
CA PHE A 79 6.74 9.91 -7.17
C PHE A 79 5.29 10.38 -7.34
N ALA A 80 5.09 11.59 -7.85
CA ALA A 80 3.77 12.05 -8.30
C ALA A 80 3.31 11.29 -9.56
N GLU A 81 4.25 10.91 -10.41
CA GLU A 81 4.06 10.11 -11.60
C GLU A 81 5.29 9.23 -11.79
N MET A 82 5.07 7.93 -11.98
CA MET A 82 6.15 6.99 -12.15
C MET A 82 6.93 7.30 -13.42
N PRO A 83 8.25 7.57 -13.36
CA PRO A 83 9.06 7.77 -14.56
C PRO A 83 9.20 6.47 -15.35
N GLN A 84 9.44 6.58 -16.64
CA GLN A 84 9.65 5.42 -17.50
C GLN A 84 10.91 4.63 -17.12
N SER A 85 11.93 5.33 -16.68
CA SER A 85 13.16 4.79 -16.10
C SER A 85 13.79 5.83 -15.21
N TRP A 86 14.38 5.41 -14.10
CA TRP A 86 15.07 6.34 -13.19
C TRP A 86 16.27 5.67 -12.54
N ALA A 87 17.18 6.48 -12.02
CA ALA A 87 18.32 6.01 -11.27
C ALA A 87 18.69 7.00 -10.18
N VAL A 88 19.38 6.52 -9.14
CA VAL A 88 20.09 7.36 -8.19
C VAL A 88 21.57 7.29 -8.49
N GLU A 89 22.20 8.45 -8.57
CA GLU A 89 23.62 8.60 -8.80
C GLU A 89 24.26 9.35 -7.63
N GLU A 90 25.41 8.88 -7.18
CA GLU A 90 26.26 9.56 -6.20
C GLU A 90 27.52 10.13 -6.86
N LYS A 91 28.05 11.21 -6.28
CA LYS A 91 29.28 11.84 -6.79
C LYS A 91 30.50 11.28 -6.06
N ILE A 92 31.08 10.24 -6.63
CA ILE A 92 32.27 9.52 -6.10
C ILE A 92 33.48 9.92 -6.91
N ASP A 93 34.53 10.38 -6.24
CA ASP A 93 35.77 10.85 -6.87
C ASP A 93 35.56 11.91 -7.98
N GLY A 94 34.57 12.79 -7.76
CA GLY A 94 34.21 13.85 -8.69
C GLY A 94 33.40 13.42 -9.90
N LYS A 95 33.04 12.13 -10.03
CA LYS A 95 32.23 11.57 -11.12
C LYS A 95 30.90 11.06 -10.61
N TRP A 96 29.84 11.20 -11.44
CA TRP A 96 28.54 10.60 -11.17
C TRP A 96 28.60 9.10 -11.45
N GLN A 97 28.22 8.29 -10.47
CA GLN A 97 28.13 6.83 -10.55
C GLN A 97 26.73 6.38 -10.12
N VAL A 98 26.13 5.49 -10.88
CA VAL A 98 24.82 4.89 -10.55
C VAL A 98 25.01 3.97 -9.35
N VAL A 99 24.25 4.21 -8.28
CA VAL A 99 24.23 3.37 -7.06
C VAL A 99 22.93 2.58 -6.94
N ALA A 100 21.87 3.05 -7.58
CA ALA A 100 20.62 2.30 -7.72
C ALA A 100 19.99 2.64 -9.07
N ASP A 101 19.51 1.64 -9.78
CA ASP A 101 18.62 1.82 -10.92
C ASP A 101 17.17 1.55 -10.47
N GLY A 102 16.26 2.36 -10.97
CA GLY A 102 14.86 2.28 -10.61
C GLY A 102 14.15 1.19 -11.40
N SER A 103 14.25 -0.03 -10.91
CA SER A 103 13.54 -1.19 -11.44
C SER A 103 12.21 -1.45 -10.76
N THR A 104 11.81 -0.64 -9.78
CA THR A 104 10.58 -0.84 -9.01
C THR A 104 9.44 0.00 -9.58
N ASP A 105 8.26 -0.58 -9.64
CA ASP A 105 7.01 0.09 -10.01
C ASP A 105 6.35 0.81 -8.82
N TYR A 106 7.09 0.97 -7.71
CA TYR A 106 6.57 1.58 -6.48
C TYR A 106 6.73 3.09 -6.53
N ILE A 107 5.62 3.80 -6.39
CA ILE A 107 5.66 5.27 -6.34
C ILE A 107 6.30 5.82 -5.06
N HIS A 108 6.38 5.00 -4.00
CA HIS A 108 7.19 5.26 -2.82
C HIS A 108 8.38 4.31 -2.84
N ALA A 109 9.55 4.84 -3.07
CA ALA A 109 10.78 4.07 -3.23
C ALA A 109 11.83 4.48 -2.20
N LEU A 110 12.43 3.50 -1.54
CA LEU A 110 13.55 3.69 -0.63
C LEU A 110 14.83 3.21 -1.30
N VAL A 111 15.86 4.05 -1.29
CA VAL A 111 17.18 3.78 -1.87
C VAL A 111 18.24 3.89 -0.79
N GLU A 112 19.04 2.85 -0.63
CA GLU A 112 20.25 2.89 0.19
C GLU A 112 21.36 3.63 -0.57
N LEU A 113 22.06 4.52 0.14
CA LEU A 113 23.15 5.32 -0.38
C LEU A 113 24.50 4.85 0.21
N SER A 114 25.60 5.16 -0.46
CA SER A 114 26.94 4.72 -0.04
C SER A 114 27.65 5.69 0.91
N GLY A 115 26.94 6.66 1.49
CA GLY A 115 27.52 7.61 2.43
C GLY A 115 28.15 8.83 1.76
N GLN A 116 27.76 9.20 0.55
CA GLN A 116 28.22 10.42 -0.07
C GLN A 116 27.39 11.62 0.40
N ASN A 117 27.99 12.82 0.40
CA ASN A 117 27.29 14.06 0.70
C ASN A 117 26.67 14.72 -0.54
N ARG A 118 26.85 14.15 -1.73
CA ARG A 118 26.31 14.67 -2.98
C ARG A 118 25.78 13.55 -3.86
N PHE A 119 24.51 13.60 -4.15
CA PHE A 119 23.81 12.58 -4.94
C PHE A 119 22.64 13.21 -5.70
N ARG A 120 22.03 12.46 -6.60
CA ARG A 120 20.85 12.92 -7.36
C ARG A 120 19.97 11.77 -7.81
N ILE A 121 18.67 12.03 -7.91
CA ILE A 121 17.74 11.19 -8.67
C ILE A 121 17.64 11.73 -10.10
N VAL A 122 17.70 10.84 -11.08
CA VAL A 122 17.62 11.18 -12.50
C VAL A 122 16.56 10.33 -13.20
N GLU A 123 15.81 10.92 -14.10
CA GLU A 123 15.02 10.15 -15.08
C GLU A 123 16.00 9.72 -16.20
N ASN A 124 15.99 8.44 -16.55
CA ASN A 124 17.05 7.81 -17.34
C ASN A 124 16.58 7.12 -18.62
N SER A 125 15.35 7.38 -19.09
CA SER A 125 14.80 6.81 -20.33
C SER A 125 15.51 7.28 -21.62
N GLY A 126 16.32 8.35 -21.53
CA GLY A 126 17.04 8.92 -22.66
C GLY A 126 16.17 9.81 -23.60
N ILE A 127 14.89 9.96 -23.32
CA ILE A 127 13.99 10.88 -24.04
C ILE A 127 13.82 12.21 -23.27
N ALA A 128 13.34 13.25 -23.97
CA ALA A 128 13.01 14.51 -23.29
C ALA A 128 11.68 14.39 -22.55
N THR A 129 11.76 14.32 -21.25
CA THR A 129 10.60 14.14 -20.34
C THR A 129 10.74 14.99 -19.08
N ARG A 130 9.86 14.80 -18.10
CA ARG A 130 9.90 15.45 -16.79
C ARG A 130 9.99 14.39 -15.70
N LEU A 131 10.79 14.65 -14.70
CA LEU A 131 10.69 13.99 -13.41
C LEU A 131 9.64 14.72 -12.56
N LYS A 132 8.75 13.97 -11.90
CA LYS A 132 7.65 14.52 -11.09
C LYS A 132 7.63 13.82 -9.75
N LEU A 133 7.83 14.58 -8.68
CA LEU A 133 7.91 14.08 -7.30
C LEU A 133 6.88 14.79 -6.43
N ASN A 134 6.21 14.05 -5.53
CA ASN A 134 5.44 14.66 -4.44
C ASN A 134 6.39 15.06 -3.31
N GLU A 135 7.19 14.09 -2.82
CA GLU A 135 8.08 14.31 -1.69
C GLU A 135 9.40 13.56 -1.86
N VAL A 136 10.44 14.08 -1.23
CA VAL A 136 11.71 13.40 -0.99
C VAL A 136 12.15 13.61 0.44
N PHE A 137 12.76 12.56 1.03
CA PHE A 137 13.35 12.61 2.35
C PHE A 137 14.75 12.01 2.29
N VAL A 138 15.69 12.67 2.94
CA VAL A 138 17.09 12.24 3.05
C VAL A 138 17.38 11.89 4.50
N PHE A 139 17.93 10.72 4.74
CA PHE A 139 18.32 10.29 6.08
C PHE A 139 19.82 9.94 6.12
N GLY A 140 20.41 10.15 7.30
CA GLY A 140 21.73 9.62 7.62
C GLY A 140 21.72 8.09 7.76
N GLU A 141 22.81 7.54 8.24
CA GLU A 141 22.89 6.13 8.63
C GLU A 141 22.05 5.86 9.89
N GLY A 142 21.55 4.62 10.04
CA GLY A 142 20.79 4.17 11.20
C GLY A 142 19.46 3.55 10.83
N ASP A 143 18.63 3.26 11.86
CA ASP A 143 17.30 2.73 11.70
C ASP A 143 16.35 3.83 11.24
N LEU A 144 15.67 3.55 10.13
CA LEU A 144 14.69 4.50 9.58
C LEU A 144 13.42 4.54 10.43
N PRO A 145 12.76 5.71 10.52
CA PRO A 145 11.45 5.83 11.14
C PRO A 145 10.43 4.84 10.55
N ASP A 146 9.51 4.35 11.38
CA ASP A 146 8.51 3.34 10.99
C ASP A 146 7.60 3.77 9.84
N TRP A 147 7.42 5.06 9.62
CA TRP A 147 6.59 5.58 8.52
C TRP A 147 7.28 5.51 7.14
N VAL A 148 8.59 5.26 7.08
CA VAL A 148 9.35 5.08 5.83
C VAL A 148 9.05 3.71 5.24
N GLN A 149 8.42 3.70 4.08
CA GLN A 149 7.85 2.49 3.49
C GLN A 149 8.90 1.67 2.73
N ARG A 150 8.92 0.37 3.02
CA ARG A 150 9.78 -0.63 2.37
C ARG A 150 8.88 -1.71 1.76
N TRP A 151 8.27 -1.38 0.64
CA TRP A 151 7.31 -2.25 0.00
C TRP A 151 7.91 -3.54 -0.51
N GLN A 152 7.19 -4.64 -0.28
CA GLN A 152 7.41 -5.93 -0.91
C GLN A 152 6.55 -6.04 -2.17
N PRO A 153 6.92 -6.88 -3.15
CA PRO A 153 6.04 -7.17 -4.27
C PRO A 153 4.67 -7.66 -3.80
N THR A 154 3.62 -7.34 -4.59
CA THR A 154 2.29 -7.94 -4.37
C THR A 154 2.42 -9.46 -4.27
N ALA A 155 1.74 -10.07 -3.32
CA ALA A 155 1.78 -11.52 -3.13
C ALA A 155 1.40 -12.26 -4.42
N ALA A 156 2.13 -13.31 -4.76
CA ALA A 156 1.86 -14.08 -6.00
C ALA A 156 0.53 -14.87 -5.92
N LYS A 157 0.09 -15.20 -4.71
CA LYS A 157 -1.21 -15.81 -4.38
C LYS A 157 -1.79 -15.09 -3.18
N ALA A 158 -3.08 -14.83 -3.20
CA ALA A 158 -3.81 -14.26 -2.07
C ALA A 158 -4.58 -15.35 -1.32
N ASP A 159 -4.63 -15.26 0.00
CA ASP A 159 -5.64 -15.95 0.80
C ASP A 159 -6.93 -15.09 0.79
N LEU A 160 -6.76 -13.76 0.95
CA LEU A 160 -7.83 -12.78 0.92
C LEU A 160 -7.57 -11.69 -0.12
N LEU A 161 -8.55 -11.41 -0.98
CA LEU A 161 -8.57 -10.23 -1.83
C LEU A 161 -9.58 -9.21 -1.26
N VAL A 162 -9.08 -8.04 -0.86
CA VAL A 162 -9.90 -6.88 -0.51
C VAL A 162 -9.93 -5.95 -1.72
N LEU A 163 -11.12 -5.77 -2.32
CA LEU A 163 -11.31 -4.92 -3.49
C LEU A 163 -12.05 -3.64 -3.13
N ALA A 164 -11.31 -2.55 -2.98
CA ALA A 164 -11.82 -1.19 -2.77
C ALA A 164 -12.03 -0.46 -4.10
N THR A 165 -12.87 0.54 -4.10
CA THR A 165 -13.10 1.39 -5.28
C THR A 165 -12.12 2.56 -5.32
N HIS A 166 -12.05 3.35 -4.24
CA HIS A 166 -11.22 4.56 -4.14
C HIS A 166 -10.26 4.48 -2.95
N PRO A 167 -9.21 5.29 -2.92
CA PRO A 167 -8.41 5.49 -1.72
C PRO A 167 -9.26 6.11 -0.61
N ASP A 168 -9.34 5.50 0.54
CA ASP A 168 -10.11 5.69 1.77
C ASP A 168 -11.16 4.60 2.04
N ASP A 169 -11.73 3.99 1.01
CA ASP A 169 -12.69 2.89 1.16
C ASP A 169 -12.09 1.71 1.96
N GLU A 170 -10.80 1.44 1.78
CA GLU A 170 -10.07 0.40 2.50
C GLU A 170 -10.07 0.60 4.00
N LEU A 171 -10.23 1.83 4.45
CA LEU A 171 -10.29 2.20 5.87
C LEU A 171 -11.72 2.35 6.37
N ILE A 172 -12.55 3.00 5.57
CA ILE A 172 -13.94 3.30 5.95
C ILE A 172 -14.78 2.02 6.00
N PHE A 173 -14.59 1.11 5.02
CA PHE A 173 -15.46 -0.07 4.85
C PHE A 173 -14.75 -1.41 5.12
N PHE A 174 -13.42 -1.45 5.09
CA PHE A 174 -12.63 -2.67 5.24
C PHE A 174 -11.49 -2.53 6.26
N GLY A 175 -11.44 -1.44 7.02
CA GLY A 175 -10.32 -1.09 7.89
C GLY A 175 -10.00 -2.15 8.94
N GLY A 176 -11.02 -2.75 9.55
CA GLY A 176 -10.82 -3.83 10.51
C GLY A 176 -10.33 -5.13 9.86
N THR A 177 -10.77 -5.42 8.63
CA THR A 177 -10.39 -6.62 7.87
C THR A 177 -8.89 -6.69 7.61
N ILE A 178 -8.30 -5.57 7.16
CA ILE A 178 -6.92 -5.58 6.65
C ILE A 178 -5.90 -5.90 7.74
N PRO A 179 -5.79 -5.19 8.87
CA PRO A 179 -4.78 -5.50 9.87
C PRO A 179 -5.03 -6.83 10.58
N THR A 180 -6.29 -7.24 10.78
CA THR A 180 -6.60 -8.54 11.36
C THR A 180 -6.02 -9.66 10.52
N TYR A 181 -6.36 -9.74 9.24
CA TYR A 181 -5.94 -10.86 8.40
C TYR A 181 -4.49 -10.73 7.90
N ALA A 182 -4.04 -9.52 7.51
CA ALA A 182 -2.69 -9.35 6.98
C ALA A 182 -1.60 -9.42 8.05
N VAL A 183 -1.88 -8.97 9.27
CA VAL A 183 -0.84 -8.79 10.29
C VAL A 183 -0.98 -9.79 11.44
N GLU A 184 -2.16 -9.87 12.06
CA GLU A 184 -2.36 -10.78 13.19
C GLU A 184 -2.42 -12.24 12.74
N GLU A 185 -3.21 -12.54 11.70
CA GLU A 185 -3.35 -13.90 11.17
C GLU A 185 -2.31 -14.26 10.11
N GLN A 186 -1.47 -13.31 9.68
CA GLN A 186 -0.41 -13.52 8.70
C GLN A 186 -0.89 -14.13 7.37
N LYS A 187 -2.12 -13.80 6.96
CA LYS A 187 -2.66 -14.18 5.65
C LYS A 187 -2.03 -13.34 4.53
N ASN A 188 -1.93 -13.91 3.34
CA ASN A 188 -1.56 -13.16 2.15
C ASN A 188 -2.74 -12.31 1.69
N VAL A 189 -2.88 -11.11 2.25
CA VAL A 189 -3.93 -10.16 1.85
C VAL A 189 -3.45 -9.33 0.67
N VAL A 190 -4.17 -9.42 -0.45
CA VAL A 190 -3.99 -8.51 -1.58
C VAL A 190 -5.06 -7.43 -1.48
N VAL A 191 -4.63 -6.18 -1.32
CA VAL A 191 -5.54 -5.02 -1.40
C VAL A 191 -5.49 -4.47 -2.82
N ALA A 192 -6.65 -4.36 -3.45
CA ALA A 192 -6.78 -3.88 -4.81
C ALA A 192 -7.77 -2.71 -4.89
N TYR A 193 -7.52 -1.79 -5.82
CA TYR A 193 -8.35 -0.60 -6.05
C TYR A 193 -8.78 -0.53 -7.50
N MET A 194 -10.00 -0.03 -7.74
CA MET A 194 -10.43 0.32 -9.11
C MET A 194 -9.75 1.61 -9.56
N SER A 195 -9.67 2.61 -8.71
CA SER A 195 -9.13 3.94 -8.98
C SER A 195 -8.18 4.41 -7.90
N TYR A 196 -7.17 5.21 -8.26
CA TYR A 196 -6.37 5.96 -7.28
C TYR A 196 -6.78 7.45 -7.18
N ALA A 197 -7.82 7.86 -7.88
CA ALA A 197 -8.31 9.23 -7.98
C ALA A 197 -7.25 10.22 -8.52
N ASN A 198 -6.24 10.56 -7.74
CA ASN A 198 -5.13 11.43 -8.12
C ASN A 198 -3.84 11.06 -7.36
N ALA A 199 -2.74 11.75 -7.66
CA ALA A 199 -1.44 11.43 -7.08
C ALA A 199 -1.40 11.57 -5.55
N ALA A 200 -2.04 12.62 -4.98
CA ALA A 200 -2.09 12.80 -3.53
C ALA A 200 -2.82 11.65 -2.85
N ARG A 201 -4.03 11.32 -3.31
CA ARG A 201 -4.82 10.21 -2.75
C ARG A 201 -4.12 8.85 -2.91
N ARG A 202 -3.34 8.68 -3.99
CA ARG A 202 -2.53 7.47 -4.15
C ARG A 202 -1.41 7.38 -3.10
N SER A 203 -0.77 8.47 -2.75
CA SER A 203 0.20 8.50 -1.65
C SER A 203 -0.47 8.29 -0.30
N GLU A 204 -1.65 8.88 -0.08
CA GLU A 204 -2.44 8.72 1.14
C GLU A 204 -2.83 7.25 1.38
N LEU A 205 -3.31 6.53 0.35
CA LEU A 205 -3.62 5.10 0.48
C LEU A 205 -2.39 4.26 0.85
N LEU A 206 -1.22 4.58 0.30
CA LEU A 206 0.01 3.85 0.65
C LEU A 206 0.43 4.15 2.10
N ASN A 207 0.28 5.40 2.56
CA ASN A 207 0.53 5.77 3.95
C ASN A 207 -0.42 5.04 4.90
N GLY A 208 -1.71 5.00 4.58
CA GLY A 208 -2.74 4.30 5.37
C GLY A 208 -2.48 2.80 5.46
N LEU A 209 -2.27 2.13 4.32
CA LEU A 209 -1.97 0.70 4.29
C LEU A 209 -0.69 0.35 5.06
N TRP A 210 0.36 1.15 4.91
CA TRP A 210 1.61 0.95 5.64
C TRP A 210 1.42 1.08 7.14
N HIS A 211 0.65 2.07 7.59
CA HIS A 211 0.31 2.26 9.01
C HIS A 211 -0.46 1.07 9.58
N MET A 212 -1.38 0.50 8.82
CA MET A 212 -2.10 -0.73 9.19
C MET A 212 -1.24 -2.00 9.17
N GLY A 213 0.04 -1.90 8.87
CA GLY A 213 0.97 -3.03 8.86
C GLY A 213 1.05 -3.80 7.55
N VAL A 214 0.39 -3.36 6.48
CA VAL A 214 0.53 -3.96 5.14
C VAL A 214 1.93 -3.70 4.60
N ARG A 215 2.57 -4.74 4.07
CA ARG A 215 3.93 -4.67 3.52
C ARG A 215 4.00 -5.06 2.04
N ASN A 216 3.01 -5.79 1.54
CA ASN A 216 2.88 -6.10 0.13
C ASN A 216 2.24 -4.92 -0.62
N TYR A 217 2.86 -4.49 -1.72
CA TYR A 217 2.38 -3.36 -2.51
C TYR A 217 0.97 -3.64 -3.06
N PRO A 218 0.02 -2.70 -2.93
CA PRO A 218 -1.34 -2.90 -3.40
C PRO A 218 -1.42 -2.91 -4.93
N VAL A 219 -2.51 -3.49 -5.46
CA VAL A 219 -2.82 -3.42 -6.90
C VAL A 219 -3.68 -2.20 -7.16
N ILE A 220 -3.18 -1.26 -7.95
CA ILE A 220 -3.85 0.03 -8.15
C ILE A 220 -4.35 0.13 -9.60
N GLY A 221 -5.68 0.09 -9.76
CA GLY A 221 -6.34 0.28 -11.03
C GLY A 221 -6.32 1.74 -11.51
N THR A 222 -6.64 1.94 -12.76
CA THR A 222 -6.55 3.24 -13.45
C THR A 222 -7.90 3.74 -13.95
N PHE A 223 -9.00 3.32 -13.34
CA PHE A 223 -10.33 3.83 -13.68
C PHE A 223 -10.45 5.28 -13.20
N GLY A 224 -11.13 6.10 -13.99
CA GLY A 224 -11.32 7.51 -13.63
C GLY A 224 -12.24 7.66 -12.42
N ASP A 225 -11.83 8.48 -11.46
CA ASP A 225 -12.68 8.86 -10.34
C ASP A 225 -13.70 9.91 -10.79
N SER A 226 -14.96 9.60 -10.57
CA SER A 226 -16.06 10.53 -10.85
C SER A 226 -17.31 10.12 -10.08
N TYR A 227 -17.98 11.09 -9.49
CA TYR A 227 -19.19 10.84 -8.73
C TYR A 227 -20.39 10.61 -9.63
N SER A 228 -21.19 9.60 -9.34
CA SER A 228 -22.54 9.35 -9.80
C SER A 228 -23.24 8.39 -8.83
N THR A 229 -24.55 8.45 -8.72
CA THR A 229 -25.36 7.45 -8.02
C THR A 229 -25.85 6.34 -8.94
N SER A 230 -25.62 6.47 -10.25
CA SER A 230 -26.09 5.53 -11.26
C SER A 230 -25.00 4.53 -11.67
N MET A 231 -25.24 3.24 -11.44
CA MET A 231 -24.39 2.16 -11.93
C MET A 231 -24.29 2.16 -13.47
N THR A 232 -25.40 2.45 -14.16
CA THR A 232 -25.42 2.51 -15.63
C THR A 232 -24.53 3.62 -16.17
N GLU A 233 -24.57 4.81 -15.54
CA GLU A 233 -23.70 5.92 -15.91
C GLU A 233 -22.23 5.59 -15.64
N MET A 234 -21.90 5.00 -14.49
CA MET A 234 -20.53 4.61 -14.20
C MET A 234 -20.01 3.54 -15.16
N TYR A 235 -20.82 2.57 -15.53
CA TYR A 235 -20.45 1.62 -16.59
C TYR A 235 -20.25 2.27 -17.96
N SER A 236 -21.00 3.32 -18.29
CA SER A 236 -20.75 4.07 -19.53
C SER A 236 -19.41 4.78 -19.54
N ARG A 237 -18.92 5.24 -18.36
CA ARG A 237 -17.62 5.90 -18.19
C ARG A 237 -16.45 4.91 -18.12
N TRP A 238 -16.61 3.81 -17.40
CA TRP A 238 -15.54 2.84 -17.17
C TRP A 238 -15.47 1.74 -18.23
N GLY A 239 -16.58 1.44 -18.88
CA GLY A 239 -16.74 0.29 -19.78
C GLY A 239 -17.02 -1.00 -18.98
N ARG A 240 -18.21 -1.59 -19.19
CA ARG A 240 -18.62 -2.80 -18.45
C ARG A 240 -17.61 -3.95 -18.61
N GLN A 241 -17.20 -4.25 -19.83
CA GLN A 241 -16.24 -5.33 -20.10
C GLN A 241 -14.85 -5.01 -19.51
N LYS A 242 -14.44 -3.75 -19.54
CA LYS A 242 -13.15 -3.33 -18.93
C LYS A 242 -13.17 -3.51 -17.42
N ALA A 243 -14.23 -3.08 -16.73
CA ALA A 243 -14.37 -3.23 -15.29
C ALA A 243 -14.41 -4.71 -14.87
N ARG A 244 -15.26 -5.52 -15.51
CA ARG A 244 -15.35 -6.97 -15.25
C ARG A 244 -14.06 -7.70 -15.61
N GLY A 245 -13.39 -7.33 -16.71
CA GLY A 245 -12.11 -7.92 -17.11
C GLY A 245 -10.99 -7.64 -16.11
N TYR A 246 -10.94 -6.44 -15.56
CA TYR A 246 -9.97 -6.08 -14.51
C TYR A 246 -10.15 -6.94 -13.24
N VAL A 247 -11.39 -7.08 -12.75
CA VAL A 247 -11.65 -7.92 -11.57
C VAL A 247 -11.41 -9.40 -11.87
N MET A 248 -11.78 -9.87 -13.08
CA MET A 248 -11.46 -11.24 -13.52
C MET A 248 -9.96 -11.50 -13.53
N GLU A 249 -9.17 -10.52 -13.99
CA GLU A 249 -7.71 -10.60 -13.95
C GLU A 249 -7.19 -10.72 -12.53
N LEU A 250 -7.68 -9.88 -11.60
CA LEU A 250 -7.30 -9.95 -10.19
C LEU A 250 -7.55 -11.35 -9.61
N ILE A 251 -8.75 -11.92 -9.82
CA ILE A 251 -9.13 -13.22 -9.28
C ILE A 251 -8.26 -14.33 -9.88
N ARG A 252 -8.08 -14.39 -11.20
CA ARG A 252 -7.30 -15.44 -11.85
C ARG A 252 -5.80 -15.34 -11.57
N LYS A 253 -5.27 -14.12 -11.50
CA LYS A 253 -3.86 -13.87 -11.23
C LYS A 253 -3.48 -14.19 -9.79
N TYR A 254 -4.28 -13.70 -8.84
CA TYR A 254 -3.95 -13.84 -7.42
C TYR A 254 -4.63 -15.01 -6.73
N ARG A 255 -5.61 -15.63 -7.35
CA ARG A 255 -6.27 -16.88 -6.90
C ARG A 255 -6.71 -16.85 -5.44
N PRO A 256 -7.49 -15.85 -5.00
CA PRO A 256 -7.92 -15.74 -3.62
C PRO A 256 -8.91 -16.83 -3.24
N GLU A 257 -8.80 -17.38 -2.03
CA GLU A 257 -9.83 -18.21 -1.43
C GLU A 257 -11.06 -17.39 -1.07
N VAL A 258 -10.84 -16.22 -0.49
CA VAL A 258 -11.89 -15.30 -0.03
C VAL A 258 -11.75 -13.95 -0.73
N VAL A 259 -12.90 -13.38 -1.08
CA VAL A 259 -12.98 -12.03 -1.64
C VAL A 259 -13.93 -11.18 -0.79
N VAL A 260 -13.53 -9.95 -0.48
CA VAL A 260 -14.32 -8.96 0.24
C VAL A 260 -14.40 -7.69 -0.59
N THR A 261 -15.60 -7.12 -0.78
CA THR A 261 -15.80 -5.90 -1.55
C THR A 261 -17.07 -5.15 -1.12
N HIS A 262 -17.41 -4.10 -1.84
CA HIS A 262 -18.51 -3.17 -1.59
C HIS A 262 -19.92 -3.78 -1.64
N ASP A 263 -20.87 -3.07 -1.05
CA ASP A 263 -22.29 -3.39 -1.14
C ASP A 263 -22.86 -3.24 -2.57
N LYS A 264 -23.85 -4.06 -2.91
CA LYS A 264 -24.57 -3.98 -4.21
C LYS A 264 -25.25 -2.63 -4.44
N GLY A 265 -25.74 -2.01 -3.36
CA GLY A 265 -26.37 -0.70 -3.37
C GLY A 265 -25.38 0.46 -3.43
N GLY A 266 -24.08 0.16 -3.20
CA GLY A 266 -23.03 1.15 -2.91
C GLY A 266 -23.31 1.85 -1.59
N GLU A 267 -22.38 1.92 -0.67
CA GLU A 267 -22.59 2.23 0.75
C GLU A 267 -23.45 3.47 0.97
N TYR A 268 -23.31 4.50 0.27
CA TYR A 268 -24.18 5.70 0.27
C TYR A 268 -24.82 5.96 -1.11
N GLY A 269 -25.04 4.88 -1.86
CA GLY A 269 -25.60 4.93 -3.21
C GLY A 269 -24.58 5.26 -4.30
N HIS A 270 -23.26 5.22 -4.00
CA HIS A 270 -22.21 5.58 -4.94
C HIS A 270 -22.18 4.61 -6.14
N GLY A 271 -22.31 5.15 -7.35
CA GLY A 271 -22.38 4.35 -8.58
C GLY A 271 -21.09 3.56 -8.89
N ALA A 272 -19.93 4.07 -8.53
CA ALA A 272 -18.67 3.35 -8.70
C ALA A 272 -18.56 2.14 -7.77
N HIS A 273 -19.01 2.24 -6.51
CA HIS A 273 -19.08 1.09 -5.59
C HIS A 273 -20.04 0.01 -6.13
N LYS A 274 -21.19 0.43 -6.68
CA LYS A 274 -22.14 -0.51 -7.34
C LYS A 274 -21.48 -1.25 -8.52
N VAL A 275 -20.67 -0.55 -9.31
CA VAL A 275 -19.93 -1.16 -10.43
C VAL A 275 -18.86 -2.11 -9.94
N THR A 276 -18.12 -1.75 -8.87
CA THR A 276 -17.11 -2.61 -8.26
C THR A 276 -17.72 -3.89 -7.74
N SER A 277 -18.82 -3.78 -6.99
CA SER A 277 -19.58 -4.92 -6.46
C SER A 277 -20.12 -5.82 -7.59
N ASP A 278 -20.82 -5.25 -8.61
CA ASP A 278 -21.36 -6.03 -9.75
C ASP A 278 -20.24 -6.73 -10.55
N ALA A 279 -19.12 -6.04 -10.79
CA ALA A 279 -17.99 -6.62 -11.50
C ALA A 279 -17.33 -7.75 -10.69
N CYS A 280 -17.27 -7.60 -9.36
CA CYS A 280 -16.74 -8.60 -8.46
C CYS A 280 -17.61 -9.86 -8.41
N VAL A 281 -18.92 -9.71 -8.19
CA VAL A 281 -19.88 -10.84 -8.22
C VAL A 281 -19.78 -11.57 -9.55
N TYR A 282 -19.83 -10.85 -10.67
CA TYR A 282 -19.68 -11.44 -11.99
C TYR A 282 -18.37 -12.22 -12.15
N ALA A 283 -17.26 -11.66 -11.69
CA ALA A 283 -15.95 -12.30 -11.85
C ALA A 283 -15.83 -13.55 -10.96
N VAL A 284 -16.32 -13.52 -9.72
CA VAL A 284 -16.32 -14.68 -8.81
C VAL A 284 -17.15 -15.83 -9.40
N GLU A 285 -18.35 -15.54 -9.89
CA GLU A 285 -19.25 -16.55 -10.48
C GLU A 285 -18.70 -17.19 -11.76
N ASN A 286 -17.79 -16.50 -12.50
CA ASN A 286 -17.36 -16.91 -13.81
C ASN A 286 -15.85 -17.19 -13.91
N ALA A 287 -15.05 -17.02 -12.86
CA ALA A 287 -13.59 -17.19 -12.95
C ALA A 287 -13.16 -18.62 -13.23
N ALA A 288 -13.99 -19.61 -12.92
CA ALA A 288 -13.75 -21.04 -13.24
C ALA A 288 -14.05 -21.39 -14.70
N ASP A 289 -14.79 -20.56 -15.44
CA ASP A 289 -15.14 -20.81 -16.85
C ASP A 289 -14.09 -20.21 -17.79
N ALA A 290 -13.30 -21.06 -18.46
CA ALA A 290 -12.27 -20.65 -19.38
C ALA A 290 -12.82 -19.91 -20.65
N SER A 291 -14.10 -20.06 -20.97
CA SER A 291 -14.74 -19.37 -22.11
C SER A 291 -15.02 -17.89 -21.82
N VAL A 292 -15.08 -17.51 -20.53
CA VAL A 292 -15.28 -16.14 -20.08
C VAL A 292 -13.91 -15.45 -19.96
N PHE A 293 -13.67 -14.39 -20.70
CA PHE A 293 -12.35 -13.75 -20.85
C PHE A 293 -11.23 -14.77 -21.18
N PRO A 294 -11.29 -15.46 -22.34
CA PRO A 294 -10.42 -16.60 -22.64
C PRO A 294 -8.92 -16.24 -22.66
N ALA A 295 -8.57 -15.02 -23.05
CA ALA A 295 -7.16 -14.57 -23.00
C ALA A 295 -6.62 -14.51 -21.56
N LEU A 296 -7.43 -14.12 -20.56
CA LEU A 296 -7.04 -14.16 -19.16
C LEU A 296 -6.97 -15.60 -18.64
N ALA A 297 -7.83 -16.51 -19.13
CA ALA A 297 -7.77 -17.92 -18.78
C ALA A 297 -6.51 -18.59 -19.37
N GLU A 298 -6.11 -18.23 -20.57
CA GLU A 298 -4.86 -18.69 -21.19
C GLU A 298 -3.63 -18.18 -20.41
N GLN A 299 -3.65 -16.93 -19.97
CA GLN A 299 -2.51 -16.30 -19.29
C GLN A 299 -2.34 -16.75 -17.84
N TYR A 300 -3.43 -16.87 -17.07
CA TYR A 300 -3.38 -17.10 -15.62
C TYR A 300 -4.01 -18.42 -15.17
N GLY A 301 -4.70 -19.13 -16.05
CA GLY A 301 -5.56 -20.24 -15.71
C GLY A 301 -6.94 -19.80 -15.26
N THR A 302 -7.74 -20.75 -14.80
CA THR A 302 -9.04 -20.54 -14.15
C THR A 302 -8.91 -20.66 -12.64
N TRP A 303 -9.87 -20.08 -11.89
CA TRP A 303 -9.88 -20.15 -10.45
C TRP A 303 -11.30 -20.25 -9.90
N THR A 304 -11.50 -20.98 -8.82
CA THR A 304 -12.75 -21.03 -8.07
C THR A 304 -12.54 -20.36 -6.71
N VAL A 305 -13.17 -19.21 -6.50
CA VAL A 305 -13.20 -18.54 -5.20
C VAL A 305 -14.07 -19.37 -4.25
N GLN A 306 -13.66 -19.52 -2.99
CA GLN A 306 -14.44 -20.30 -2.02
C GLN A 306 -15.56 -19.47 -1.39
N LYS A 307 -15.29 -18.18 -1.08
CA LYS A 307 -16.29 -17.28 -0.50
C LYS A 307 -16.18 -15.86 -1.05
N LEU A 308 -17.34 -15.22 -1.22
CA LEU A 308 -17.44 -13.79 -1.48
C LEU A 308 -18.31 -13.13 -0.44
N TYR A 309 -17.76 -12.13 0.21
CA TYR A 309 -18.49 -11.25 1.12
C TYR A 309 -18.64 -9.86 0.52
N LEU A 310 -19.83 -9.32 0.65
CA LEU A 310 -20.10 -7.91 0.37
C LEU A 310 -20.26 -7.15 1.67
N HIS A 311 -19.71 -5.95 1.74
CA HIS A 311 -19.92 -5.04 2.85
C HIS A 311 -21.41 -4.75 3.01
N MET A 312 -21.91 -4.68 4.25
CA MET A 312 -23.34 -4.55 4.56
C MET A 312 -24.14 -5.80 4.09
N GLY A 313 -25.35 -5.57 3.61
CA GLY A 313 -26.30 -6.57 3.16
C GLY A 313 -27.32 -6.92 4.24
N GLU A 314 -28.31 -7.74 3.87
CA GLU A 314 -29.43 -8.09 4.75
C GLU A 314 -29.60 -9.62 4.92
N GLU A 315 -28.94 -10.41 4.08
CA GLU A 315 -29.00 -11.87 4.09
C GLU A 315 -27.65 -12.49 4.40
N ASN A 316 -27.63 -13.59 5.15
CA ASN A 316 -26.39 -14.28 5.56
C ASN A 316 -25.34 -13.31 6.14
N VAL A 317 -25.80 -12.42 7.01
CA VAL A 317 -24.96 -11.39 7.61
C VAL A 317 -24.09 -12.01 8.68
N ILE A 318 -22.79 -11.69 8.63
CA ILE A 318 -21.85 -11.91 9.71
C ILE A 318 -21.44 -10.57 10.29
N HIS A 319 -21.13 -10.57 11.58
CA HIS A 319 -20.64 -9.40 12.29
C HIS A 319 -19.23 -9.69 12.81
N MET A 320 -18.28 -8.87 12.41
CA MET A 320 -16.88 -9.01 12.79
C MET A 320 -16.59 -8.21 14.05
N ASP A 321 -15.76 -8.76 14.94
CA ASP A 321 -15.30 -8.07 16.14
C ASP A 321 -13.92 -7.46 15.87
N TRP A 322 -13.90 -6.16 15.58
CA TRP A 322 -12.67 -5.42 15.34
C TRP A 322 -12.05 -4.78 16.58
N ASP A 323 -12.66 -4.98 17.76
CA ASP A 323 -12.17 -4.46 19.03
C ASP A 323 -11.26 -5.45 19.77
N VAL A 324 -10.97 -6.58 19.20
CA VAL A 324 -9.99 -7.53 19.72
C VAL A 324 -8.58 -6.94 19.60
N PRO A 325 -7.82 -6.81 20.71
CA PRO A 325 -6.45 -6.33 20.66
C PRO A 325 -5.53 -7.26 19.85
N LEU A 326 -4.80 -6.70 18.90
CA LEU A 326 -3.83 -7.41 18.06
C LEU A 326 -2.47 -7.45 18.76
N ALA A 327 -1.96 -8.65 19.07
CA ALA A 327 -0.67 -8.82 19.72
C ALA A 327 0.49 -8.33 18.85
N SER A 328 0.40 -8.58 17.55
CA SER A 328 1.37 -8.13 16.53
C SER A 328 1.45 -6.62 16.36
N MET A 329 0.41 -5.88 16.82
CA MET A 329 0.32 -4.41 16.69
C MET A 329 0.38 -3.71 18.06
N GLY A 330 1.06 -4.31 19.03
CA GLY A 330 1.27 -3.72 20.35
C GLY A 330 0.00 -3.59 21.19
N GLY A 331 -1.03 -4.40 20.89
CA GLY A 331 -2.31 -4.41 21.62
C GLY A 331 -3.32 -3.37 21.12
N LYS A 332 -3.06 -2.66 20.04
CA LYS A 332 -4.07 -1.86 19.36
C LYS A 332 -5.10 -2.77 18.70
N THR A 333 -6.35 -2.32 18.65
CA THR A 333 -7.38 -3.03 17.89
C THR A 333 -7.30 -2.68 16.40
N SER A 334 -7.84 -3.55 15.54
CA SER A 334 -7.88 -3.26 14.09
C SER A 334 -8.72 -2.02 13.79
N GLN A 335 -9.77 -1.75 14.57
CA GLN A 335 -10.56 -0.53 14.47
C GLN A 335 -9.74 0.73 14.79
N GLN A 336 -8.94 0.70 15.87
CA GLN A 336 -8.04 1.81 16.21
C GLN A 336 -7.01 2.08 15.12
N LEU A 337 -6.41 1.03 14.56
CA LEU A 337 -5.44 1.17 13.46
C LEU A 337 -6.06 1.79 12.22
N ALA A 338 -7.28 1.39 11.85
CA ALA A 338 -8.00 1.97 10.73
C ALA A 338 -8.33 3.46 10.96
N GLN A 339 -8.74 3.83 12.17
CA GLN A 339 -9.01 5.22 12.55
C GLN A 339 -7.74 6.08 12.49
N GLU A 340 -6.61 5.59 13.01
CA GLU A 340 -5.32 6.28 12.91
C GLU A 340 -4.86 6.40 11.45
N ALA A 341 -5.00 5.35 10.65
CA ALA A 341 -4.64 5.34 9.24
C ALA A 341 -5.48 6.34 8.43
N PHE A 342 -6.76 6.52 8.77
CA PHE A 342 -7.62 7.49 8.10
C PHE A 342 -7.15 8.93 8.29
N LEU A 343 -6.46 9.27 9.39
CA LEU A 343 -5.87 10.59 9.59
C LEU A 343 -4.77 10.89 8.55
N LEU A 344 -4.17 9.86 7.95
CA LEU A 344 -3.18 10.01 6.88
C LEU A 344 -3.80 10.32 5.51
N HIS A 345 -5.14 10.17 5.38
CA HIS A 345 -5.91 10.63 4.23
C HIS A 345 -6.28 12.10 4.38
N VAL A 346 -5.26 12.97 4.35
CA VAL A 346 -5.37 14.40 4.63
C VAL A 346 -6.41 15.10 3.75
N THR A 347 -6.51 14.70 2.48
CA THR A 347 -7.51 15.25 1.55
C THR A 347 -8.95 14.89 1.93
N GLN A 348 -9.15 13.87 2.77
CA GLN A 348 -10.48 13.38 3.17
C GLN A 348 -10.94 13.89 4.54
N GLN A 349 -10.07 14.57 5.30
CA GLN A 349 -10.38 15.05 6.66
C GLN A 349 -11.47 16.14 6.70
N LYS A 350 -11.84 16.73 5.56
CA LYS A 350 -12.92 17.71 5.44
C LYS A 350 -14.27 17.09 5.03
N THR A 351 -14.31 15.79 4.83
CA THR A 351 -15.54 15.06 4.53
C THR A 351 -16.29 14.71 5.81
N SER A 352 -17.50 14.17 5.67
CA SER A 352 -18.28 13.64 6.80
C SER A 352 -18.02 12.14 7.05
N TYR A 353 -17.05 11.53 6.38
CA TYR A 353 -16.75 10.12 6.56
C TYR A 353 -16.07 9.86 7.91
N VAL A 354 -16.47 8.76 8.52
CA VAL A 354 -15.95 8.29 9.81
C VAL A 354 -15.63 6.81 9.68
N VAL A 355 -14.49 6.41 10.19
CA VAL A 355 -14.13 5.00 10.33
C VAL A 355 -14.77 4.48 11.63
N THR A 356 -15.81 3.65 11.48
CA THR A 356 -16.55 3.05 12.60
C THR A 356 -17.00 1.63 12.24
N ASP A 357 -17.07 0.78 13.22
CA ASP A 357 -17.69 -0.56 13.15
C ASP A 357 -19.18 -0.54 13.47
N GLU A 358 -19.68 0.58 14.04
CA GLU A 358 -21.06 0.75 14.42
C GLU A 358 -21.96 1.25 13.29
N GLY A 359 -23.23 0.93 13.40
CA GLY A 359 -24.28 1.40 12.49
C GLY A 359 -24.36 0.61 11.18
N ARG A 360 -25.26 1.03 10.29
CA ARG A 360 -25.53 0.30 9.05
C ARG A 360 -24.33 0.26 8.10
N THR A 361 -23.57 1.34 8.04
CA THR A 361 -22.38 1.48 7.17
C THR A 361 -21.07 1.23 7.91
N GLY A 362 -21.15 0.66 9.14
CA GLY A 362 -19.99 0.28 9.92
C GLY A 362 -19.23 -0.86 9.26
N ASN A 363 -17.91 -0.80 9.34
CA ASN A 363 -16.98 -1.71 8.64
C ASN A 363 -16.94 -3.15 9.20
N ALA A 364 -17.83 -3.50 10.14
CA ALA A 364 -17.92 -4.82 10.77
C ALA A 364 -19.02 -5.73 10.19
N ASN A 365 -19.90 -5.22 9.32
CA ASN A 365 -21.03 -5.99 8.81
C ASN A 365 -20.81 -6.42 7.36
N PHE A 366 -20.90 -7.73 7.13
CA PHE A 366 -20.70 -8.32 5.80
C PHE A 366 -21.75 -9.39 5.52
N SER A 367 -22.12 -9.56 4.24
CA SER A 367 -23.01 -10.62 3.78
C SER A 367 -22.27 -11.63 2.93
N LEU A 368 -22.36 -12.91 3.28
CA LEU A 368 -21.91 -14.02 2.44
C LEU A 368 -22.86 -14.18 1.25
N VAL A 369 -22.42 -13.77 0.05
CA VAL A 369 -23.24 -13.81 -1.17
C VAL A 369 -22.89 -14.93 -2.12
N TYR A 370 -21.74 -15.56 -1.95
CA TYR A 370 -21.31 -16.72 -2.72
C TYR A 370 -20.44 -17.62 -1.86
N THR A 371 -20.67 -18.95 -1.95
CA THR A 371 -19.84 -19.93 -1.29
C THR A 371 -19.83 -21.27 -2.04
N THR A 372 -18.68 -21.95 -2.05
CA THR A 372 -18.51 -23.33 -2.51
C THR A 372 -18.25 -24.30 -1.35
N VAL A 373 -18.08 -23.77 -0.12
CA VAL A 373 -17.71 -24.54 1.08
C VAL A 373 -18.82 -24.55 2.15
N GLY A 374 -19.98 -24.02 1.82
CA GLY A 374 -21.14 -23.96 2.71
C GLY A 374 -21.27 -22.61 3.45
N PRO A 375 -22.42 -22.40 4.13
CA PRO A 375 -22.68 -21.17 4.86
C PRO A 375 -21.83 -21.09 6.14
N ASP A 376 -21.66 -19.89 6.64
CA ASP A 376 -21.10 -19.64 7.97
C ASP A 376 -22.11 -20.14 9.03
N ILE A 377 -21.60 -20.78 10.06
CA ILE A 377 -22.39 -21.32 11.17
C ILE A 377 -22.16 -20.51 12.44
N VAL A 378 -20.90 -20.18 12.70
CA VAL A 378 -20.48 -19.37 13.85
C VAL A 378 -20.51 -17.88 13.49
N GLY A 379 -20.00 -17.54 12.31
CA GLY A 379 -19.80 -16.16 11.87
C GLY A 379 -18.62 -15.49 12.58
N GLY A 380 -18.26 -14.28 12.14
CA GLY A 380 -17.15 -13.53 12.74
C GLY A 380 -15.77 -13.88 12.20
N ASP A 381 -15.69 -14.74 11.18
CA ASP A 381 -14.46 -15.07 10.47
C ASP A 381 -14.76 -15.34 8.99
N PHE A 382 -14.05 -14.64 8.09
CA PHE A 382 -14.18 -14.87 6.65
C PHE A 382 -13.69 -16.24 6.18
N PHE A 383 -12.82 -16.87 6.97
CA PHE A 383 -12.23 -18.17 6.65
C PHE A 383 -12.95 -19.36 7.28
N GLU A 384 -14.11 -19.17 7.92
CA GLU A 384 -14.90 -20.30 8.42
C GLU A 384 -15.17 -21.28 7.28
N ASN A 385 -14.85 -22.58 7.46
CA ASN A 385 -14.95 -23.67 6.48
C ASN A 385 -14.06 -23.53 5.21
N VAL A 386 -13.15 -22.57 5.14
CA VAL A 386 -12.20 -22.41 4.02
C VAL A 386 -11.02 -23.35 4.24
N GLU A 387 -10.66 -24.15 3.21
CA GLU A 387 -9.56 -25.12 3.23
C GLU A 387 -8.25 -24.57 2.63
#